data_6823981fe1fecd810a9bce9db5b20f9a
#
_entry.id   6823981fe1fecd810a9bce9db5b20f9a
#
_cell.length_a   1.000
_cell.length_b   1.000
_cell.length_c   1.000
_cell.angle_alpha   90.00
_cell.angle_beta   90.00
_cell.angle_gamma   90.00
#
_symmetry.space_group_name_H-M   'P 1'
#
loop_
_entity.id
_entity.type
_entity.pdbx_description
1 polymer ?
#
loop_
_entity_poly.entity_id
_entity_poly.type
_entity_poly.pdbx_seq_one_letter_code
_entity_poly.pdbx_strand_id
1 'polypeptide(L)'
;MLIRRMEDRDVEPVVELALANYDGVMAEHHSAEILAGFRADATPQSFRDQMAWKQVFVAEEAGDVVATGALADFGSAGAPKHTVSQFYVRSEFHGRGIGTRLLAHIAEAANSAGADRLHVPSSRNAIGFYERAGFSVDSGQPDAALEITWMTKPLRGPAEQARRADRP
;
A
#
# COMPACT_ATOMS: atom_id res chain seq x y z
N MET A 1 -13.22 -13.61 -1.56
CA MET A 1 -11.96 -12.84 -1.49
C MET A 1 -11.24 -13.14 -0.19
N LEU A 2 -9.99 -13.58 -0.28
CA LEU A 2 -9.07 -13.84 0.84
C LEU A 2 -7.96 -12.79 0.80
N ILE A 3 -7.62 -12.20 1.95
CA ILE A 3 -6.42 -11.37 2.10
C ILE A 3 -5.43 -12.14 2.98
N ARG A 4 -4.20 -12.31 2.50
CA ARG A 4 -3.16 -13.06 3.18
C ARG A 4 -1.77 -12.48 2.90
N ARG A 5 -0.79 -12.94 3.63
CA ARG A 5 0.63 -12.65 3.33
C ARG A 5 0.98 -13.19 1.94
N MET A 6 1.77 -12.40 1.22
CA MET A 6 2.37 -12.81 -0.06
C MET A 6 3.34 -13.97 0.16
N GLU A 7 3.30 -14.94 -0.73
CA GLU A 7 4.20 -16.10 -0.80
C GLU A 7 5.02 -16.06 -2.09
N ASP A 8 6.06 -16.89 -2.21
CA ASP A 8 6.91 -16.89 -3.41
C ASP A 8 6.14 -17.17 -4.71
N ARG A 9 5.11 -18.02 -4.64
CA ARG A 9 4.22 -18.33 -5.78
C ARG A 9 3.43 -17.12 -6.30
N ASP A 10 3.31 -16.06 -5.51
CA ASP A 10 2.56 -14.85 -5.88
C ASP A 10 3.45 -13.81 -6.59
N VAL A 11 4.76 -14.02 -6.60
CA VAL A 11 5.72 -13.02 -7.08
C VAL A 11 5.45 -12.65 -8.53
N GLU A 12 5.37 -13.62 -9.41
CA GLU A 12 5.10 -13.38 -10.83
C GLU A 12 3.73 -12.70 -11.06
N PRO A 13 2.60 -13.18 -10.48
CA PRO A 13 1.32 -12.49 -10.55
C PRO A 13 1.35 -11.05 -10.02
N VAL A 14 2.11 -10.78 -8.97
CA VAL A 14 2.24 -9.42 -8.39
C VAL A 14 3.08 -8.51 -9.29
N VAL A 15 4.15 -9.01 -9.90
CA VAL A 15 4.94 -8.26 -10.90
C VAL A 15 4.06 -7.88 -12.09
N GLU A 16 3.31 -8.83 -12.65
CA GLU A 16 2.37 -8.58 -13.75
C GLU A 16 1.32 -7.52 -13.36
N LEU A 17 0.77 -7.62 -12.15
CA LEU A 17 -0.19 -6.66 -11.63
C LEU A 17 0.41 -5.25 -11.50
N ALA A 18 1.64 -5.12 -11.00
CA ALA A 18 2.34 -3.85 -10.89
C ALA A 18 2.57 -3.23 -12.27
N LEU A 19 3.12 -4.01 -13.22
CA LEU A 19 3.37 -3.55 -14.60
C LEU A 19 2.07 -3.10 -15.28
N ALA A 20 0.99 -3.86 -15.14
CA ALA A 20 -0.33 -3.48 -15.70
C ALA A 20 -0.86 -2.15 -15.11
N ASN A 21 -0.59 -1.87 -13.82
CA ASN A 21 -0.95 -0.59 -13.21
C ASN A 21 -0.07 0.56 -13.73
N TYR A 22 1.22 0.35 -13.98
CA TYR A 22 2.11 1.36 -14.55
C TYR A 22 1.73 1.71 -15.98
N ASP A 23 1.36 0.70 -16.80
CA ASP A 23 0.96 0.88 -18.19
C ASP A 23 -0.47 1.43 -18.35
N GLY A 24 -1.30 1.25 -17.35
CA GLY A 24 -2.71 1.67 -17.33
C GLY A 24 -2.94 2.90 -16.45
N VAL A 25 -3.42 2.68 -15.24
CA VAL A 25 -3.92 3.73 -14.34
C VAL A 25 -2.89 4.81 -14.02
N MET A 26 -1.61 4.46 -13.95
CA MET A 26 -0.55 5.41 -13.59
C MET A 26 0.02 6.17 -14.81
N ALA A 27 -0.13 5.63 -16.01
CA ALA A 27 0.46 6.21 -17.22
C ALA A 27 -0.01 7.64 -17.52
N GLU A 28 -1.24 7.98 -17.14
CA GLU A 28 -1.82 9.32 -17.35
C GLU A 28 -1.41 10.34 -16.27
N HIS A 29 -0.75 9.87 -15.18
CA HIS A 29 -0.53 10.67 -13.97
C HIS A 29 0.95 10.81 -13.59
N HIS A 30 1.83 10.12 -14.30
CA HIS A 30 3.28 10.17 -14.10
C HIS A 30 4.02 10.38 -15.41
N SER A 31 5.17 11.03 -15.34
CA SER A 31 6.06 11.19 -16.48
C SER A 31 6.63 9.84 -16.95
N ALA A 32 7.03 9.79 -18.22
CA ALA A 32 7.64 8.59 -18.80
C ALA A 32 8.92 8.17 -18.07
N GLU A 33 9.68 9.14 -17.53
CA GLU A 33 10.91 8.88 -16.78
C GLU A 33 10.61 8.17 -15.45
N ILE A 34 9.63 8.65 -14.67
CA ILE A 34 9.18 8.02 -13.43
C ILE A 34 8.66 6.61 -13.68
N LEU A 35 7.83 6.44 -14.70
CA LEU A 35 7.29 5.12 -15.06
C LEU A 35 8.38 4.16 -15.52
N ALA A 36 9.40 4.64 -16.24
CA ALA A 36 10.54 3.81 -16.63
C ALA A 36 11.31 3.30 -15.39
N GLY A 37 11.50 4.14 -14.38
CA GLY A 37 12.09 3.75 -13.10
C GLY A 37 11.26 2.67 -12.40
N PHE A 38 9.95 2.87 -12.26
CA PHE A 38 9.06 1.88 -11.65
C PHE A 38 9.06 0.54 -12.39
N ARG A 39 9.08 0.56 -13.74
CA ARG A 39 9.16 -0.68 -14.54
C ARG A 39 10.51 -1.39 -14.35
N ALA A 40 11.61 -0.64 -14.29
CA ALA A 40 12.93 -1.22 -14.08
C ALA A 40 13.04 -1.94 -12.73
N ASP A 41 12.36 -1.42 -11.70
CA ASP A 41 12.33 -1.99 -10.36
C ASP A 41 11.29 -3.13 -10.19
N ALA A 42 10.34 -3.27 -11.12
CA ALA A 42 9.29 -4.29 -11.06
C ALA A 42 9.79 -5.64 -11.59
N THR A 43 10.74 -6.24 -10.90
CA THR A 43 11.29 -7.55 -11.22
C THR A 43 10.94 -8.58 -10.14
N PRO A 44 10.86 -9.87 -10.48
CA PRO A 44 10.63 -10.92 -9.48
C PRO A 44 11.65 -10.89 -8.33
N GLN A 45 12.93 -10.63 -8.64
CA GLN A 45 13.96 -10.53 -7.62
C GLN A 45 13.73 -9.35 -6.68
N SER A 46 13.41 -8.16 -7.22
CA SER A 46 13.11 -6.98 -6.40
C SER A 46 11.93 -7.21 -5.45
N PHE A 47 10.88 -7.89 -5.90
CA PHE A 47 9.74 -8.21 -5.03
C PHE A 47 10.11 -9.24 -3.96
N ARG A 48 10.93 -10.25 -4.26
CA ARG A 48 11.45 -11.19 -3.26
C ARG A 48 12.29 -10.48 -2.21
N ASP A 49 13.20 -9.61 -2.63
CA ASP A 49 14.04 -8.83 -1.72
C ASP A 49 13.20 -7.95 -0.79
N GLN A 50 12.12 -7.37 -1.32
CA GLN A 50 11.21 -6.54 -0.53
C GLN A 50 10.38 -7.35 0.46
N MET A 51 10.01 -8.60 0.16
CA MET A 51 9.33 -9.48 1.11
C MET A 51 10.17 -9.77 2.37
N ALA A 52 11.48 -9.63 2.30
CA ALA A 52 12.37 -9.86 3.43
C ALA A 52 12.22 -8.81 4.54
N TRP A 53 11.78 -7.58 4.21
CA TRP A 53 11.68 -6.48 5.17
C TRP A 53 10.34 -5.77 5.20
N LYS A 54 9.47 -5.98 4.19
CA LYS A 54 8.09 -5.48 4.17
C LYS A 54 7.10 -6.58 4.56
N GLN A 55 5.98 -6.18 5.08
CA GLN A 55 4.82 -7.04 5.17
C GLN A 55 3.98 -6.88 3.90
N VAL A 56 4.22 -7.74 2.91
CA VAL A 56 3.46 -7.72 1.66
C VAL A 56 2.23 -8.61 1.78
N PHE A 57 1.09 -8.10 1.34
CA PHE A 57 -0.20 -8.78 1.32
C PHE A 57 -0.73 -8.87 -0.10
N VAL A 58 -1.47 -9.94 -0.37
CA VAL A 58 -2.23 -10.11 -1.60
C VAL A 58 -3.71 -10.31 -1.27
N ALA A 59 -4.57 -9.81 -2.16
CA ALA A 59 -5.98 -10.17 -2.17
C ALA A 59 -6.20 -11.18 -3.31
N GLU A 60 -6.76 -12.32 -2.95
CA GLU A 60 -7.03 -13.44 -3.85
C GLU A 60 -8.54 -13.60 -4.04
N GLU A 61 -9.01 -13.73 -5.27
CA GLU A 61 -10.38 -14.02 -5.62
C GLU A 61 -10.42 -15.16 -6.67
N ALA A 62 -11.15 -16.21 -6.37
CA ALA A 62 -11.24 -17.41 -7.21
C ALA A 62 -9.89 -18.08 -7.55
N GLY A 63 -8.88 -17.90 -6.72
CA GLY A 63 -7.52 -18.45 -6.92
C GLY A 63 -6.54 -17.49 -7.60
N ASP A 64 -7.01 -16.35 -8.09
CA ASP A 64 -6.17 -15.35 -8.74
C ASP A 64 -5.80 -14.19 -7.81
N VAL A 65 -4.57 -13.70 -7.90
CA VAL A 65 -4.15 -12.47 -7.24
C VAL A 65 -4.75 -11.27 -7.98
N VAL A 66 -5.62 -10.54 -7.29
CA VAL A 66 -6.35 -9.38 -7.86
C VAL A 66 -5.91 -8.04 -7.29
N ALA A 67 -5.19 -8.04 -6.18
CA ALA A 67 -4.60 -6.85 -5.60
C ALA A 67 -3.37 -7.19 -4.74
N THR A 68 -2.49 -6.23 -4.56
CA THR A 68 -1.36 -6.29 -3.63
C THR A 68 -1.19 -4.97 -2.90
N GLY A 69 -0.58 -5.03 -1.73
CA GLY A 69 -0.20 -3.86 -0.95
C GLY A 69 0.73 -4.26 0.18
N ALA A 70 1.62 -3.37 0.55
CA ALA A 70 2.62 -3.65 1.58
C ALA A 70 2.60 -2.63 2.71
N LEU A 71 2.89 -3.10 3.91
CA LEU A 71 3.29 -2.28 5.05
C LEU A 71 4.82 -2.30 5.14
N ALA A 72 5.43 -1.14 5.05
CA ALA A 72 6.87 -0.95 5.21
C ALA A 72 7.15 0.07 6.32
N ASP A 73 8.30 -0.07 6.97
CA ASP A 73 8.82 0.97 7.85
C ASP A 73 9.99 1.68 7.15
N PHE A 74 9.77 2.92 6.73
CA PHE A 74 10.78 3.79 6.13
C PHE A 74 11.39 4.78 7.14
N GLY A 75 11.14 4.57 8.41
CA GLY A 75 11.68 5.39 9.47
C GLY A 75 13.11 5.03 9.86
N SER A 76 13.54 5.58 10.98
CA SER A 76 14.81 5.27 11.63
C SER A 76 14.58 4.66 13.00
N ALA A 77 15.63 4.15 13.62
CA ALA A 77 15.57 3.65 14.99
C ALA A 77 15.06 4.76 15.95
N GLY A 78 13.91 4.50 16.60
CA GLY A 78 13.24 5.45 17.49
C GLY A 78 12.27 6.43 16.81
N ALA A 79 12.19 6.46 15.48
CA ALA A 79 11.24 7.25 14.72
C ALA A 79 10.66 6.44 13.54
N PRO A 80 9.85 5.41 13.80
CA PRO A 80 9.28 4.57 12.75
C PRO A 80 8.32 5.37 11.85
N LYS A 81 8.37 5.10 10.54
CA LYS A 81 7.46 5.68 9.55
C LYS A 81 6.71 4.57 8.82
N HIS A 82 5.68 4.04 9.44
CA HIS A 82 4.85 3.00 8.86
C HIS A 82 4.12 3.52 7.63
N THR A 83 4.36 2.89 6.50
CA THR A 83 3.95 3.40 5.19
C THR A 83 3.31 2.30 4.35
N VAL A 84 2.18 2.62 3.73
CA VAL A 84 1.59 1.79 2.66
C VAL A 84 2.46 1.94 1.42
N SER A 85 2.87 0.85 0.82
CA SER A 85 3.63 0.84 -0.43
C SER A 85 3.15 -0.27 -1.35
N GLN A 86 3.53 -0.21 -2.63
CA GLN A 86 3.19 -1.24 -3.65
C GLN A 86 1.70 -1.59 -3.66
N PHE A 87 0.84 -0.57 -3.62
CA PHE A 87 -0.60 -0.74 -3.52
C PHE A 87 -1.23 -0.70 -4.91
N TYR A 88 -1.58 -1.87 -5.43
CA TYR A 88 -2.13 -2.05 -6.77
C TYR A 88 -3.37 -2.92 -6.73
N VAL A 89 -4.35 -2.59 -7.57
CA VAL A 89 -5.57 -3.38 -7.78
C VAL A 89 -5.76 -3.56 -9.28
N ARG A 90 -6.08 -4.76 -9.74
CA ARG A 90 -6.42 -5.01 -11.15
C ARG A 90 -7.58 -4.10 -11.56
N SER A 91 -7.48 -3.47 -12.73
CA SER A 91 -8.45 -2.48 -13.20
C SER A 91 -9.88 -3.02 -13.29
N GLU A 92 -10.04 -4.25 -13.74
CA GLU A 92 -11.33 -4.93 -13.85
C GLU A 92 -12.00 -5.24 -12.51
N PHE A 93 -11.26 -5.05 -11.42
CA PHE A 93 -11.75 -5.20 -10.04
C PHE A 93 -11.94 -3.86 -9.30
N HIS A 94 -11.74 -2.73 -9.98
CA HIS A 94 -12.01 -1.41 -9.41
C HIS A 94 -13.50 -1.24 -9.08
N GLY A 95 -13.80 -0.42 -8.09
CA GLY A 95 -15.18 -0.18 -7.62
C GLY A 95 -15.82 -1.31 -6.81
N ARG A 96 -15.15 -2.45 -6.64
CA ARG A 96 -15.66 -3.63 -5.90
C ARG A 96 -15.27 -3.67 -4.42
N GLY A 97 -14.64 -2.60 -3.91
CA GLY A 97 -14.24 -2.47 -2.51
C GLY A 97 -12.98 -3.27 -2.13
N ILE A 98 -12.29 -3.91 -3.09
CA ILE A 98 -11.08 -4.73 -2.83
C ILE A 98 -9.97 -3.87 -2.23
N GLY A 99 -9.67 -2.73 -2.84
CA GLY A 99 -8.66 -1.80 -2.34
C GLY A 99 -8.98 -1.31 -0.92
N THR A 100 -10.23 -0.98 -0.63
CA THR A 100 -10.66 -0.55 0.71
C THR A 100 -10.43 -1.63 1.76
N ARG A 101 -10.74 -2.88 1.45
CA ARG A 101 -10.54 -4.02 2.37
C ARG A 101 -9.06 -4.34 2.57
N LEU A 102 -8.27 -4.30 1.49
CA LEU A 102 -6.82 -4.50 1.57
C LEU A 102 -6.14 -3.39 2.40
N LEU A 103 -6.53 -2.12 2.17
CA LEU A 103 -6.00 -0.99 2.93
C LEU A 103 -6.38 -1.08 4.43
N ALA A 104 -7.60 -1.51 4.74
CA ALA A 104 -8.03 -1.75 6.12
C ALA A 104 -7.18 -2.85 6.79
N HIS A 105 -6.89 -3.93 6.07
CA HIS A 105 -6.02 -5.02 6.56
C HIS A 105 -4.59 -4.53 6.84
N ILE A 106 -4.03 -3.69 5.96
CA ILE A 106 -2.70 -3.08 6.17
C ILE A 106 -2.71 -2.13 7.36
N ALA A 107 -3.78 -1.33 7.52
CA ALA A 107 -3.92 -0.43 8.67
C ALA A 107 -4.02 -1.20 10.00
N GLU A 108 -4.68 -2.36 10.01
CA GLU A 108 -4.74 -3.25 11.17
C GLU A 108 -3.38 -3.87 11.49
N ALA A 109 -2.61 -4.29 10.48
CA ALA A 109 -1.24 -4.76 10.65
C ALA A 109 -0.32 -3.66 11.21
N ALA A 110 -0.43 -2.43 10.72
CA ALA A 110 0.33 -1.28 11.24
C ALA A 110 -0.03 -0.98 12.70
N ASN A 111 -1.32 -1.01 13.02
CA ASN A 111 -1.81 -0.82 14.37
C ASN A 111 -1.31 -1.93 15.33
N SER A 112 -1.29 -3.17 14.88
CA SER A 112 -0.74 -4.30 15.63
C SER A 112 0.77 -4.20 15.84
N ALA A 113 1.48 -3.52 14.94
CA ALA A 113 2.90 -3.17 15.07
C ALA A 113 3.14 -1.96 16.00
N GLY A 114 2.08 -1.37 16.58
CA GLY A 114 2.17 -0.22 17.48
C GLY A 114 2.30 1.13 16.78
N ALA A 115 1.93 1.21 15.49
CA ALA A 115 1.98 2.47 14.76
C ALA A 115 0.87 3.43 15.22
N ASP A 116 1.24 4.67 15.53
CA ASP A 116 0.29 5.75 15.84
C ASP A 116 -0.31 6.36 14.57
N ARG A 117 0.36 6.21 13.44
CA ARG A 117 0.04 6.84 12.18
C ARG A 117 0.46 5.97 11.00
N LEU A 118 -0.35 5.97 9.96
CA LEU A 118 -0.05 5.32 8.69
C LEU A 118 0.17 6.39 7.61
N HIS A 119 1.23 6.27 6.86
CA HIS A 119 1.59 7.15 5.76
C HIS A 119 1.35 6.46 4.42
N VAL A 120 1.15 7.24 3.36
CA VAL A 120 1.11 6.74 1.99
C VAL A 120 1.66 7.78 1.01
N PRO A 121 2.58 7.40 0.09
CA PRO A 121 2.96 8.21 -1.05
C PRO A 121 1.90 8.02 -2.15
N SER A 122 0.93 8.92 -2.23
CA SER A 122 -0.18 8.82 -3.17
C SER A 122 0.18 9.42 -4.52
N SER A 123 -0.06 8.68 -5.59
CA SER A 123 -0.16 9.26 -6.92
C SER A 123 -1.42 10.13 -7.04
N ARG A 124 -1.41 11.07 -7.97
CA ARG A 124 -2.49 12.07 -8.13
C ARG A 124 -3.88 11.43 -8.29
N ASN A 125 -3.99 10.35 -9.05
CA ASN A 125 -5.25 9.64 -9.30
C ASN A 125 -5.80 8.91 -8.06
N ALA A 126 -4.97 8.62 -7.07
CA ALA A 126 -5.35 7.85 -5.88
C ALA A 126 -5.70 8.72 -4.66
N ILE A 127 -5.46 10.04 -4.70
CA ILE A 127 -5.72 10.95 -3.58
C ILE A 127 -7.14 10.79 -3.06
N GLY A 128 -8.16 10.87 -3.92
CA GLY A 128 -9.55 10.73 -3.51
C GLY A 128 -9.92 9.37 -2.91
N PHE A 129 -9.21 8.30 -3.30
CA PHE A 129 -9.36 6.99 -2.67
C PHE A 129 -8.88 7.02 -1.22
N TYR A 130 -7.69 7.58 -0.99
CA TYR A 130 -7.12 7.66 0.36
C TYR A 130 -7.89 8.65 1.25
N GLU A 131 -8.38 9.77 0.72
CA GLU A 131 -9.26 10.71 1.46
C GLU A 131 -10.52 10.00 1.98
N ARG A 132 -11.20 9.23 1.13
CA ARG A 132 -12.37 8.42 1.55
C ARG A 132 -12.01 7.35 2.59
N ALA A 133 -10.77 6.91 2.62
CA ALA A 133 -10.25 5.98 3.62
C ALA A 133 -9.80 6.66 4.93
N GLY A 134 -9.94 8.00 5.02
CA GLY A 134 -9.63 8.80 6.21
C GLY A 134 -8.19 9.31 6.28
N PHE A 135 -7.48 9.32 5.16
CA PHE A 135 -6.19 10.01 5.05
C PHE A 135 -6.39 11.47 4.72
N SER A 136 -5.48 12.31 5.16
CA SER A 136 -5.36 13.72 4.78
C SER A 136 -3.97 14.00 4.22
N VAL A 137 -3.87 15.01 3.36
CA VAL A 137 -2.58 15.47 2.85
C VAL A 137 -1.69 15.86 4.02
N ASP A 138 -0.48 15.34 4.08
CA ASP A 138 0.52 15.77 5.03
C ASP A 138 0.94 17.20 4.68
N SER A 139 1.18 18.05 5.67
CA SER A 139 1.48 19.48 5.49
C SER A 139 2.81 19.75 4.76
N GLY A 140 3.49 18.70 4.31
CA GLY A 140 4.65 18.75 3.45
C GLY A 140 4.29 19.09 2.01
N GLN A 141 5.24 19.66 1.28
CA GLN A 141 5.13 19.87 -0.16
C GLN A 141 4.99 18.50 -0.88
N PRO A 142 4.24 18.44 -1.99
CA PRO A 142 4.28 17.28 -2.86
C PRO A 142 5.74 16.94 -3.19
N ASP A 143 6.09 15.65 -3.18
CA ASP A 143 7.40 15.24 -3.68
C ASP A 143 7.41 15.36 -5.20
N ALA A 144 7.84 16.52 -5.69
CA ALA A 144 7.83 16.85 -7.10
C ALA A 144 8.76 15.92 -7.90
N ALA A 145 9.80 15.40 -7.30
CA ALA A 145 10.74 14.48 -7.94
C ALA A 145 10.11 13.12 -8.25
N LEU A 146 9.17 12.68 -7.42
CA LEU A 146 8.45 11.40 -7.58
C LEU A 146 7.01 11.59 -8.06
N GLU A 147 6.57 12.84 -8.26
CA GLU A 147 5.19 13.18 -8.68
C GLU A 147 4.13 12.60 -7.73
N ILE A 148 4.43 12.58 -6.42
CA ILE A 148 3.56 12.04 -5.38
C ILE A 148 3.14 13.10 -4.36
N THR A 149 2.05 12.81 -3.68
CA THR A 149 1.56 13.58 -2.53
C THR A 149 1.60 12.67 -1.30
N TRP A 150 2.34 13.06 -0.29
CA TRP A 150 2.32 12.36 0.98
C TRP A 150 1.00 12.60 1.71
N MET A 151 0.38 11.51 2.14
CA MET A 151 -0.85 11.54 2.92
C MET A 151 -0.67 10.72 4.20
N THR A 152 -1.45 11.04 5.21
CA THR A 152 -1.33 10.42 6.53
C THR A 152 -2.69 10.20 7.15
N LYS A 153 -2.79 9.12 7.93
CA LYS A 153 -3.97 8.75 8.70
C LYS A 153 -3.57 8.39 10.12
N PRO A 154 -4.17 9.03 11.17
CA PRO A 154 -3.99 8.56 12.54
C PRO A 154 -4.55 7.15 12.70
N LEU A 155 -3.83 6.30 13.38
CA LEU A 155 -4.29 4.97 13.81
C LEU A 155 -4.69 5.02 15.28
N ARG A 156 -5.56 4.09 15.68
CA ARG A 156 -5.89 3.96 17.11
C ARG A 156 -4.71 3.33 17.81
N GLY A 157 -4.14 4.05 18.76
CA GLY A 157 -3.01 3.55 19.54
C GLY A 157 -3.37 2.32 20.39
N PRO A 158 -2.35 1.54 20.84
CA PRO A 158 -2.54 0.34 21.67
C PRO A 158 -3.38 0.56 22.93
N ALA A 159 -3.32 1.76 23.52
CA ALA A 159 -4.10 2.16 24.70
C ALA A 159 -5.62 2.21 24.46
N GLU A 160 -6.06 2.46 23.24
CA GLU A 160 -7.48 2.49 22.89
C GLU A 160 -8.03 1.10 22.55
N GLN A 161 -7.15 0.19 22.09
CA GLN A 161 -7.47 -1.21 21.87
C GLN A 161 -7.64 -1.97 23.21
N ALA A 162 -6.75 -1.73 24.17
CA ALA A 162 -6.82 -2.30 25.50
C ALA A 162 -8.15 -1.93 26.21
N ARG A 163 -8.61 -0.68 26.05
CA ARG A 163 -9.90 -0.22 26.62
C ARG A 163 -11.13 -0.87 25.98
N ARG A 164 -11.04 -1.44 24.78
CA ARG A 164 -12.14 -2.18 24.15
C ARG A 164 -12.16 -3.65 24.55
N ALA A 165 -11.00 -4.26 24.78
CA ALA A 165 -10.88 -5.63 25.25
C ALA A 165 -11.41 -5.79 26.69
N ASP A 166 -11.37 -4.73 27.50
CA ASP A 166 -11.85 -4.68 28.88
C ASP A 166 -13.32 -4.18 29.02
N ARG A 167 -14.05 -4.04 27.94
CA ARG A 167 -15.49 -3.74 28.01
C ARG A 167 -16.28 -5.04 28.04
N PRO A 168 -17.05 -5.28 29.12
CA PRO A 168 -17.91 -6.46 29.28
C PRO A 168 -19.01 -6.54 28.23
#